data_902937f6e699b5e0ef9c6068aec53a1b
#
_entry.id   902937f6e699b5e0ef9c6068aec53a1b
#
_cell.length_a   1.000
_cell.length_b   1.000
_cell.length_c   1.000
_cell.angle_alpha   90.00
_cell.angle_beta   90.00
_cell.angle_gamma   90.00
#
_symmetry.space_group_name_H-M   'P 1'
#
loop_
_entity.id
_entity.type
_entity.pdbx_description
1 polymer ?
#
loop_
_entity_poly.entity_id
_entity_poly.type
_entity_poly.pdbx_seq_one_letter_code
_entity_poly.pdbx_strand_id
1 'polypeptide(L)'
;MKKVLFALSFLFTTSLLFAQPREDMDTSWKNEYRETATKINNLIHTKLEVKPDFSKSYLYGKAWLTLKPHFYPTDSLNLDAKGMEIKKVALVKGTKQIPLTFDYDEWNLRIKLDKTYKSNESYTIYIDYTAKPDEFEEKYGGGAMLGIKGMYFINPKGEEKDKPSQIWTQGETESSSAWFPTIDKTNQRCTQELTVTVDNKYVTLSNGKLASQKKNADGTRSDYWKMDLPHAPYLFFLGVGDYAVVKDTWRGKEVNYYVEPEYKSVAKKIFGNTPEMMTFFSKITGVDFPWIKYSQITGRDYVAGAMENTTATIHQESAQQDARELVDGNIWEGTIAHELFHQWFGDYVTTESWSNLTLNESFANYSETLWNEYKYGKDASDEHNYQDMQGYLMSGSDKKDLVRFHYKDKEDMFDAVSYNKGGRILHMLRNHIGDSAFFKSINNYLTTNKFKSAEAHQLRLAFEEITGRDLNWYFNQWYFGSGNPTVDIDYVYDDAAGKATVIVKQTQKTDKIFKLPLAIDVYNGTEKVRYNVWANNAVDSFSINYTKRPDLINVDGDKIMLWTKCKDCTNKCRS
;
A
#
# COMPACT_ATOMS: atom_id res chain seq x y z
N MET A 1 -55.55 63.65 -2.68
CA MET A 1 -54.84 62.45 -3.13
C MET A 1 -53.33 62.74 -3.16
N LYS A 2 -52.65 62.41 -2.07
CA LYS A 2 -51.21 62.71 -1.91
C LYS A 2 -50.42 61.43 -2.26
N LYS A 3 -49.53 61.53 -3.24
CA LYS A 3 -48.52 60.47 -3.56
C LYS A 3 -47.39 60.60 -2.58
N VAL A 4 -47.12 59.55 -1.86
CA VAL A 4 -45.91 59.39 -1.01
C VAL A 4 -44.87 58.59 -1.80
N LEU A 5 -43.74 59.22 -2.12
CA LEU A 5 -42.56 58.60 -2.67
C LEU A 5 -41.74 57.97 -1.48
N PHE A 6 -41.53 56.70 -1.55
CA PHE A 6 -40.55 56.02 -0.68
C PHE A 6 -39.18 55.96 -1.39
N ALA A 7 -38.21 56.70 -0.88
CA ALA A 7 -36.81 56.60 -1.30
C ALA A 7 -36.14 55.48 -0.51
N LEU A 8 -35.74 54.40 -1.18
CA LEU A 8 -34.87 53.34 -0.59
C LEU A 8 -33.42 53.81 -0.68
N SER A 9 -32.84 54.13 0.48
CA SER A 9 -31.40 54.35 0.62
C SER A 9 -30.70 52.99 0.71
N PHE A 10 -29.94 52.63 -0.33
CA PHE A 10 -28.99 51.49 -0.27
C PHE A 10 -27.76 51.94 0.50
N LEU A 11 -27.63 51.48 1.75
CA LEU A 11 -26.36 51.51 2.49
C LEU A 11 -25.44 50.39 1.97
N PHE A 12 -24.43 50.78 1.22
CA PHE A 12 -23.29 49.91 0.94
C PHE A 12 -22.44 49.78 2.22
N THR A 13 -22.64 48.72 2.98
CA THR A 13 -21.64 48.30 3.99
C THR A 13 -20.52 47.57 3.27
N THR A 14 -19.39 48.25 3.06
CA THR A 14 -18.13 47.63 2.71
C THR A 14 -17.66 46.80 3.92
N SER A 15 -17.97 45.50 3.91
CA SER A 15 -17.31 44.56 4.80
C SER A 15 -15.84 44.44 4.38
N LEU A 16 -14.98 45.08 5.14
CA LEU A 16 -13.55 44.79 5.14
C LEU A 16 -13.41 43.32 5.55
N LEU A 17 -13.22 42.46 4.58
CA LEU A 17 -12.69 41.12 4.79
C LEU A 17 -11.26 41.30 5.34
N PHE A 18 -11.13 41.29 6.66
CA PHE A 18 -9.86 41.01 7.27
C PHE A 18 -9.46 39.60 6.79
N ALA A 19 -8.48 39.55 5.91
CA ALA A 19 -7.79 38.31 5.62
C ALA A 19 -7.27 37.80 6.98
N GLN A 20 -7.83 36.70 7.47
CA GLN A 20 -7.23 36.01 8.61
C GLN A 20 -5.75 35.78 8.26
N PRO A 21 -4.82 36.02 9.19
CA PRO A 21 -3.44 35.64 8.95
C PRO A 21 -3.45 34.17 8.53
N ARG A 22 -2.90 33.85 7.36
CA ARG A 22 -2.56 32.47 7.05
C ARG A 22 -1.71 32.00 8.23
N GLU A 23 -2.20 31.03 8.98
CA GLU A 23 -1.35 30.27 9.88
C GLU A 23 -0.08 29.94 9.09
N ASP A 24 1.06 30.34 9.60
CA ASP A 24 2.36 29.94 9.05
C ASP A 24 2.39 28.44 9.07
N MET A 25 2.11 27.82 7.91
CA MET A 25 2.15 26.36 7.80
C MET A 25 3.56 25.94 8.14
N ASP A 26 3.71 25.20 9.22
CA ASP A 26 5.00 24.64 9.61
C ASP A 26 5.58 23.85 8.42
N THR A 27 6.68 24.34 7.87
CA THR A 27 7.40 23.74 6.75
C THR A 27 8.75 23.17 7.18
N SER A 28 9.04 23.13 8.48
CA SER A 28 10.30 22.61 9.04
C SER A 28 10.60 21.18 8.59
N TRP A 29 9.56 20.37 8.46
CA TRP A 29 9.63 18.99 7.98
C TRP A 29 10.28 18.84 6.60
N LYS A 30 10.27 19.88 5.75
CA LYS A 30 10.91 19.85 4.42
C LYS A 30 12.42 19.74 4.49
N ASN A 31 13.01 20.09 5.63
CA ASN A 31 14.44 19.99 5.90
C ASN A 31 14.80 18.73 6.72
N GLU A 32 13.81 17.96 7.16
CA GLU A 32 14.01 16.76 7.95
C GLU A 32 14.14 15.55 7.02
N TYR A 33 15.29 14.90 7.04
CA TYR A 33 15.53 13.68 6.29
C TYR A 33 15.02 12.47 7.09
N ARG A 34 14.01 11.77 6.57
CA ARG A 34 13.40 10.60 7.18
C ARG A 34 14.16 9.34 6.77
N GLU A 35 15.27 9.10 7.44
CA GLU A 35 16.09 7.93 7.19
C GLU A 35 15.40 6.61 7.62
N THR A 36 15.90 5.50 7.11
CA THR A 36 15.56 4.17 7.61
C THR A 36 15.92 4.03 9.09
N ALA A 37 15.04 3.42 9.88
CA ALA A 37 15.28 3.20 11.29
C ALA A 37 16.54 2.36 11.54
N THR A 38 17.44 2.89 12.38
CA THR A 38 18.68 2.18 12.74
C THR A 38 18.41 0.86 13.42
N LYS A 39 18.96 -0.22 12.90
CA LYS A 39 18.84 -1.57 13.48
C LYS A 39 19.86 -1.78 14.59
N ILE A 40 19.47 -1.55 15.83
CA ILE A 40 20.28 -1.94 17.01
C ILE A 40 20.06 -3.42 17.33
N ASN A 41 18.80 -3.85 17.35
CA ASN A 41 18.40 -5.24 17.55
C ASN A 41 17.58 -5.74 16.35
N ASN A 42 17.70 -7.02 16.04
CA ASN A 42 16.82 -7.73 15.11
C ASN A 42 15.80 -8.51 15.89
N LEU A 43 14.54 -8.33 15.51
CA LEU A 43 13.44 -9.17 15.97
C LEU A 43 13.50 -10.51 15.20
N ILE A 44 13.45 -11.63 15.92
CA ILE A 44 13.56 -12.99 15.34
C ILE A 44 12.21 -13.70 15.40
N HIS A 45 11.55 -13.62 16.58
CA HIS A 45 10.31 -14.32 16.84
C HIS A 45 9.46 -13.55 17.86
N THR A 46 8.16 -13.49 17.60
CA THR A 46 7.17 -12.91 18.51
C THR A 46 6.14 -13.97 18.85
N LYS A 47 6.02 -14.32 20.15
CA LYS A 47 4.93 -15.14 20.65
C LYS A 47 4.02 -14.27 21.53
N LEU A 48 2.71 -14.32 21.24
CA LEU A 48 1.67 -13.59 21.97
C LEU A 48 0.64 -14.55 22.58
N GLU A 49 0.24 -14.29 23.80
CA GLU A 49 -0.95 -14.87 24.43
C GLU A 49 -1.85 -13.72 24.84
N VAL A 50 -3.04 -13.60 24.23
CA VAL A 50 -3.91 -12.44 24.39
C VAL A 50 -5.34 -12.83 24.71
N LYS A 51 -6.02 -11.96 25.48
CA LYS A 51 -7.44 -12.06 25.80
C LYS A 51 -8.08 -10.68 25.69
N PRO A 52 -8.92 -10.42 24.68
CA PRO A 52 -9.65 -9.16 24.59
C PRO A 52 -10.78 -9.10 25.63
N ASP A 53 -11.00 -7.90 26.15
CA ASP A 53 -12.12 -7.55 27.02
C ASP A 53 -13.00 -6.55 26.28
N PHE A 54 -14.09 -7.02 25.68
CA PHE A 54 -15.02 -6.18 24.94
C PHE A 54 -15.68 -5.10 25.81
N SER A 55 -15.91 -5.38 27.11
CA SER A 55 -16.59 -4.42 27.97
C SER A 55 -15.79 -3.17 28.29
N LYS A 56 -14.45 -3.28 28.21
CA LYS A 56 -13.49 -2.21 28.48
C LYS A 56 -12.76 -1.70 27.22
N SER A 57 -12.88 -2.41 26.10
CA SER A 57 -12.02 -2.22 24.92
C SER A 57 -10.53 -2.38 25.25
N TYR A 58 -10.17 -3.38 26.07
CA TYR A 58 -8.80 -3.67 26.47
C TYR A 58 -8.31 -5.00 25.89
N LEU A 59 -6.99 -5.12 25.74
CA LEU A 59 -6.34 -6.38 25.43
C LEU A 59 -5.37 -6.75 26.56
N TYR A 60 -5.67 -7.82 27.30
CA TYR A 60 -4.72 -8.41 28.23
C TYR A 60 -3.74 -9.28 27.47
N GLY A 61 -2.45 -8.96 27.55
CA GLY A 61 -1.41 -9.56 26.73
C GLY A 61 -0.20 -10.04 27.51
N LYS A 62 0.37 -11.14 27.02
CA LYS A 62 1.70 -11.61 27.37
C LYS A 62 2.48 -11.79 26.09
N ALA A 63 3.66 -11.17 26.01
CA ALA A 63 4.54 -11.26 24.86
C ALA A 63 5.86 -11.91 25.24
N TRP A 64 6.36 -12.78 24.37
CA TRP A 64 7.73 -13.30 24.37
C TRP A 64 8.38 -12.87 23.07
N LEU A 65 9.36 -11.98 23.18
CA LEU A 65 10.10 -11.44 22.05
C LEU A 65 11.51 -12.04 22.05
N THR A 66 11.85 -12.79 21.01
CA THR A 66 13.21 -13.29 20.82
C THR A 66 13.94 -12.36 19.87
N LEU A 67 15.08 -11.84 20.33
CA LEU A 67 15.88 -10.83 19.64
C LEU A 67 17.37 -11.21 19.68
N LYS A 68 18.15 -10.52 18.86
CA LYS A 68 19.62 -10.48 18.92
C LYS A 68 20.12 -9.11 18.48
N PRO A 69 21.30 -8.67 18.95
CA PRO A 69 21.93 -7.47 18.40
C PRO A 69 22.13 -7.60 16.88
N HIS A 70 21.94 -6.51 16.15
CA HIS A 70 22.13 -6.53 14.68
C HIS A 70 23.60 -6.71 14.32
N PHE A 71 24.46 -5.86 14.82
CA PHE A 71 25.91 -5.91 14.57
C PHE A 71 26.72 -5.59 15.83
N TYR A 72 26.55 -4.39 16.39
CA TYR A 72 27.29 -3.98 17.59
C TYR A 72 26.73 -4.67 18.84
N PRO A 73 27.60 -5.09 19.80
CA PRO A 73 27.13 -5.57 21.08
C PRO A 73 26.26 -4.51 21.79
N THR A 74 25.19 -4.95 22.41
CA THR A 74 24.30 -4.06 23.18
C THR A 74 23.83 -4.69 24.48
N ASP A 75 23.58 -3.88 25.48
CA ASP A 75 22.99 -4.24 26.77
C ASP A 75 21.65 -3.54 27.01
N SER A 76 21.05 -3.00 25.93
CA SER A 76 19.76 -2.32 25.97
C SER A 76 18.85 -2.75 24.83
N LEU A 77 17.54 -2.66 25.08
CA LEU A 77 16.50 -2.89 24.10
C LEU A 77 15.48 -1.76 24.21
N ASN A 78 15.16 -1.13 23.08
CA ASN A 78 14.03 -0.21 22.96
C ASN A 78 12.94 -0.86 22.13
N LEU A 79 11.71 -0.88 22.66
CA LEU A 79 10.51 -1.35 21.98
C LEU A 79 9.52 -0.21 21.85
N ASP A 80 8.82 -0.16 20.74
CA ASP A 80 7.60 0.63 20.59
C ASP A 80 6.48 -0.06 21.38
N ALA A 81 5.77 0.68 22.24
CA ALA A 81 4.69 0.17 23.11
C ALA A 81 3.74 1.31 23.44
N LYS A 82 2.73 1.53 22.60
CA LYS A 82 1.86 2.70 22.66
C LYS A 82 0.68 2.48 23.61
N GLY A 83 0.52 3.37 24.60
CA GLY A 83 -0.66 3.40 25.46
C GLY A 83 -0.88 2.14 26.29
N MET A 84 0.17 1.45 26.73
CA MET A 84 0.06 0.20 27.47
C MET A 84 0.28 0.40 28.96
N GLU A 85 -0.35 -0.44 29.76
CA GLU A 85 0.04 -0.65 31.15
C GLU A 85 1.04 -1.82 31.21
N ILE A 86 2.32 -1.51 31.46
CA ILE A 86 3.39 -2.52 31.57
C ILE A 86 3.45 -3.04 33.00
N LYS A 87 3.09 -4.32 33.20
CA LYS A 87 3.03 -4.95 34.53
C LYS A 87 4.32 -5.64 34.92
N LYS A 88 4.99 -6.25 33.95
CA LYS A 88 6.22 -7.00 34.19
C LYS A 88 7.09 -7.05 32.94
N VAL A 89 8.39 -6.87 33.12
CA VAL A 89 9.42 -7.13 32.11
C VAL A 89 10.45 -8.08 32.69
N ALA A 90 10.77 -9.15 31.98
CA ALA A 90 11.72 -10.15 32.47
C ALA A 90 12.52 -10.80 31.33
N LEU A 91 13.75 -11.18 31.60
CA LEU A 91 14.55 -12.06 30.74
C LEU A 91 14.15 -13.52 30.97
N VAL A 92 13.91 -14.25 29.88
CA VAL A 92 13.59 -15.68 29.93
C VAL A 92 14.87 -16.52 29.91
N LYS A 93 15.10 -17.33 30.96
CA LYS A 93 16.19 -18.32 31.04
C LYS A 93 15.63 -19.70 31.36
N GLY A 94 15.44 -20.52 30.32
CA GLY A 94 14.72 -21.79 30.44
C GLY A 94 13.29 -21.57 30.92
N THR A 95 12.93 -22.11 32.08
CA THR A 95 11.59 -21.89 32.70
C THR A 95 11.52 -20.69 33.62
N LYS A 96 12.65 -20.01 33.88
CA LYS A 96 12.70 -18.87 34.83
C LYS A 96 12.53 -17.55 34.09
N GLN A 97 11.83 -16.62 34.74
CA GLN A 97 11.69 -15.23 34.34
C GLN A 97 12.46 -14.35 35.33
N ILE A 98 13.55 -13.75 34.89
CA ILE A 98 14.41 -12.89 35.71
C ILE A 98 13.97 -11.45 35.48
N PRO A 99 13.45 -10.72 36.49
CA PRO A 99 13.01 -9.34 36.33
C PRO A 99 14.13 -8.45 35.77
N LEU A 100 13.77 -7.54 34.88
CA LEU A 100 14.65 -6.52 34.31
C LEU A 100 14.15 -5.14 34.72
N THR A 101 15.09 -4.18 34.82
CA THR A 101 14.75 -2.77 34.98
C THR A 101 14.37 -2.18 33.60
N PHE A 102 13.37 -1.33 33.62
CA PHE A 102 12.90 -0.64 32.43
C PHE A 102 12.40 0.77 32.76
N ASP A 103 12.38 1.61 31.75
CA ASP A 103 11.72 2.92 31.71
C ASP A 103 10.64 2.89 30.63
N TYR A 104 9.49 3.54 30.88
CA TYR A 104 8.37 3.57 29.97
C TYR A 104 7.67 4.93 29.98
N ASP A 105 7.51 5.53 28.79
CA ASP A 105 6.94 6.87 28.59
C ASP A 105 5.60 6.89 27.84
N GLU A 106 4.89 5.76 27.83
CA GLU A 106 3.65 5.49 27.08
C GLU A 106 3.84 5.32 25.55
N TRP A 107 5.05 5.51 25.04
CA TRP A 107 5.41 5.30 23.65
C TRP A 107 6.51 4.26 23.49
N ASN A 108 7.53 4.35 24.34
CA ASN A 108 8.74 3.56 24.25
C ASN A 108 8.98 2.81 25.57
N LEU A 109 9.23 1.52 25.44
CA LEU A 109 9.65 0.66 26.54
C LEU A 109 11.15 0.39 26.42
N ARG A 110 11.96 1.08 27.25
CA ARG A 110 13.41 1.01 27.28
C ARG A 110 13.85 0.02 28.36
N ILE A 111 14.51 -1.05 27.96
CA ILE A 111 14.86 -2.18 28.82
C ILE A 111 16.36 -2.27 28.96
N LYS A 112 16.87 -2.32 30.19
CA LYS A 112 18.27 -2.67 30.48
C LYS A 112 18.40 -4.20 30.55
N LEU A 113 19.24 -4.77 29.70
CA LEU A 113 19.51 -6.21 29.68
C LEU A 113 20.45 -6.60 30.84
N ASP A 114 20.48 -7.88 31.19
CA ASP A 114 21.29 -8.43 32.28
C ASP A 114 22.80 -8.45 31.99
N LYS A 115 23.17 -8.39 30.72
CA LYS A 115 24.55 -8.32 30.23
C LYS A 115 24.60 -7.69 28.84
N THR A 116 25.79 -7.40 28.36
CA THR A 116 26.02 -7.08 26.96
C THR A 116 25.93 -8.34 26.12
N TYR A 117 25.02 -8.35 25.13
CA TYR A 117 24.87 -9.42 24.13
C TYR A 117 25.62 -9.06 22.85
N LYS A 118 26.18 -10.09 22.17
CA LYS A 118 26.82 -9.97 20.86
C LYS A 118 25.86 -10.40 19.74
N SER A 119 26.17 -10.07 18.49
CA SER A 119 25.31 -10.36 17.33
C SER A 119 25.05 -11.86 17.07
N ASN A 120 25.86 -12.74 17.63
CA ASN A 120 25.65 -14.20 17.58
C ASN A 120 24.93 -14.77 18.82
N GLU A 121 24.48 -13.92 19.76
CA GLU A 121 23.75 -14.30 20.96
C GLU A 121 22.30 -13.83 20.87
N SER A 122 21.36 -14.75 21.07
CA SER A 122 19.92 -14.42 21.17
C SER A 122 19.48 -14.33 22.63
N TYR A 123 18.47 -13.54 22.89
CA TYR A 123 17.79 -13.44 24.18
C TYR A 123 16.29 -13.30 23.98
N THR A 124 15.51 -13.71 24.99
CA THR A 124 14.05 -13.62 24.93
C THR A 124 13.56 -12.77 26.12
N ILE A 125 12.78 -11.75 25.81
CA ILE A 125 12.12 -10.86 26.76
C ILE A 125 10.66 -11.28 26.90
N TYR A 126 10.23 -11.45 28.15
CA TYR A 126 8.83 -11.61 28.53
C TYR A 126 8.26 -10.27 28.99
N ILE A 127 7.07 -9.93 28.52
CA ILE A 127 6.33 -8.72 28.91
C ILE A 127 4.90 -9.11 29.22
N ASP A 128 4.42 -8.73 30.42
CA ASP A 128 3.00 -8.78 30.81
C ASP A 128 2.44 -7.37 30.76
N TYR A 129 1.38 -7.19 29.97
CA TYR A 129 0.85 -5.86 29.67
C TYR A 129 -0.67 -5.85 29.51
N THR A 130 -1.25 -4.66 29.56
CA THR A 130 -2.61 -4.39 29.10
C THR A 130 -2.55 -3.28 28.07
N ALA A 131 -2.96 -3.56 26.84
CA ALA A 131 -3.14 -2.52 25.82
C ALA A 131 -4.53 -1.87 26.00
N LYS A 132 -4.58 -0.54 25.85
CA LYS A 132 -5.75 0.31 26.04
C LYS A 132 -5.92 1.24 24.84
N PRO A 133 -6.27 0.70 23.66
CA PRO A 133 -6.24 1.45 22.40
C PRO A 133 -7.18 2.66 22.40
N ASP A 134 -8.38 2.56 22.98
CA ASP A 134 -9.34 3.66 23.03
C ASP A 134 -8.84 4.80 23.92
N GLU A 135 -8.27 4.51 25.11
CA GLU A 135 -7.69 5.52 25.99
C GLU A 135 -6.48 6.23 25.37
N PHE A 136 -5.67 5.48 24.60
CA PHE A 136 -4.52 6.04 23.90
C PHE A 136 -4.94 6.99 22.78
N GLU A 137 -5.93 6.58 21.97
CA GLU A 137 -6.50 7.42 20.93
C GLU A 137 -7.15 8.70 21.51
N GLU A 138 -7.91 8.58 22.60
CA GLU A 138 -8.53 9.72 23.26
C GLU A 138 -7.49 10.73 23.76
N LYS A 139 -6.36 10.23 24.26
CA LYS A 139 -5.29 11.07 24.83
C LYS A 139 -4.41 11.73 23.75
N TYR A 140 -4.10 11.02 22.69
CA TYR A 140 -3.08 11.41 21.70
C TYR A 140 -3.61 11.54 20.27
N GLY A 141 -4.81 11.03 19.99
CA GLY A 141 -5.46 11.12 18.69
C GLY A 141 -6.02 12.49 18.43
N GLY A 142 -5.41 13.25 17.57
CA GLY A 142 -5.88 14.56 17.14
C GLY A 142 -6.58 14.48 15.80
N GLY A 143 -7.92 14.33 15.77
CA GLY A 143 -8.71 14.37 14.55
C GLY A 143 -8.65 13.09 13.72
N ALA A 144 -9.28 13.09 12.55
CA ALA A 144 -9.50 11.94 11.67
C ALA A 144 -8.23 11.30 11.06
N MET A 145 -7.12 11.30 11.78
CA MET A 145 -5.88 10.65 11.34
C MET A 145 -5.98 9.15 11.61
N LEU A 146 -5.93 8.41 10.55
CA LEU A 146 -5.88 6.96 10.52
C LEU A 146 -4.69 6.44 11.36
N GLY A 147 -4.93 5.41 12.19
CA GLY A 147 -3.86 4.47 12.44
C GLY A 147 -3.05 4.58 13.72
N ILE A 148 -3.34 5.42 14.73
CA ILE A 148 -2.57 5.34 15.99
C ILE A 148 -3.11 4.27 16.95
N LYS A 149 -4.37 3.87 16.80
CA LYS A 149 -5.11 2.98 17.70
C LYS A 149 -4.68 1.51 17.60
N GLY A 150 -4.32 1.06 16.41
CA GLY A 150 -3.80 -0.29 16.14
C GLY A 150 -4.77 -1.46 16.36
N MET A 151 -5.70 -1.36 17.30
CA MET A 151 -6.75 -2.35 17.56
C MET A 151 -8.08 -1.65 17.80
N TYR A 152 -9.11 -2.13 17.13
CA TYR A 152 -10.45 -1.54 17.11
C TYR A 152 -11.48 -2.51 17.66
N PHE A 153 -12.30 -2.02 18.59
CA PHE A 153 -13.43 -2.72 19.17
C PHE A 153 -14.71 -2.14 18.59
N ILE A 154 -15.32 -2.84 17.66
CA ILE A 154 -16.53 -2.40 16.97
C ILE A 154 -17.75 -2.90 17.73
N ASN A 155 -18.67 -1.98 18.05
CA ASN A 155 -19.89 -2.27 18.81
C ASN A 155 -19.64 -3.21 20.00
N PRO A 156 -18.67 -2.92 20.90
CA PRO A 156 -18.16 -3.87 21.90
C PRO A 156 -19.21 -4.29 22.92
N LYS A 157 -20.24 -3.46 23.17
CA LYS A 157 -21.32 -3.74 24.10
C LYS A 157 -22.59 -4.28 23.44
N GLY A 158 -22.62 -4.34 22.10
CA GLY A 158 -23.79 -4.79 21.33
C GLY A 158 -24.97 -3.83 21.41
N GLU A 159 -24.72 -2.53 21.60
CA GLU A 159 -25.76 -1.50 21.73
C GLU A 159 -26.38 -1.13 20.37
N GLU A 160 -25.60 -1.23 19.29
CA GLU A 160 -26.04 -1.02 17.91
C GLU A 160 -26.60 -2.35 17.36
N LYS A 161 -27.94 -2.43 17.18
CA LYS A 161 -28.61 -3.69 16.82
C LYS A 161 -28.25 -4.23 15.44
N ASP A 162 -27.98 -3.33 14.51
CA ASP A 162 -27.70 -3.66 13.10
C ASP A 162 -26.20 -3.76 12.80
N LYS A 163 -25.35 -3.72 13.83
CA LYS A 163 -23.89 -3.81 13.71
C LYS A 163 -23.36 -4.96 14.56
N PRO A 164 -22.61 -5.92 14.00
CA PRO A 164 -22.01 -6.99 14.78
C PRO A 164 -20.92 -6.47 15.71
N SER A 165 -20.69 -7.18 16.84
CA SER A 165 -19.51 -6.96 17.66
C SER A 165 -18.30 -7.61 17.01
N GLN A 166 -17.29 -6.79 16.69
CA GLN A 166 -16.06 -7.25 16.03
C GLN A 166 -14.82 -6.67 16.70
N ILE A 167 -13.69 -7.32 16.50
CA ILE A 167 -12.35 -6.77 16.73
C ILE A 167 -11.56 -6.97 15.45
N TRP A 168 -10.83 -5.96 15.04
CA TRP A 168 -9.82 -6.06 14.02
C TRP A 168 -8.63 -5.14 14.34
N THR A 169 -7.46 -5.46 13.78
CA THR A 169 -6.24 -4.69 13.98
C THR A 169 -5.80 -4.04 12.67
N GLN A 170 -5.19 -2.84 12.79
CA GLN A 170 -4.54 -2.11 11.70
C GLN A 170 -3.13 -1.76 12.13
N GLY A 171 -2.14 -2.45 11.57
CA GLY A 171 -0.74 -2.26 11.96
C GLY A 171 -0.03 -1.17 11.18
N GLU A 172 -0.41 -0.95 9.92
CA GLU A 172 0.18 0.07 9.08
C GLU A 172 -0.27 1.48 9.53
N THR A 173 0.64 2.42 9.58
CA THR A 173 2.07 2.31 9.29
C THR A 173 2.91 1.70 10.43
N GLU A 174 2.77 2.17 11.66
CA GLU A 174 3.50 1.75 12.86
C GLU A 174 2.53 1.66 14.06
N SER A 175 1.39 0.98 13.88
CA SER A 175 0.32 0.91 14.90
C SER A 175 0.14 -0.48 15.51
N SER A 176 0.94 -1.47 15.08
CA SER A 176 1.02 -2.76 15.77
C SER A 176 1.49 -2.60 17.21
N SER A 177 2.34 -1.64 17.48
CA SER A 177 2.82 -1.29 18.81
C SER A 177 1.75 -0.71 19.75
N ALA A 178 0.53 -0.46 19.29
CA ALA A 178 -0.59 -0.08 20.14
C ALA A 178 -1.35 -1.29 20.74
N TRP A 179 -1.11 -2.52 20.23
CA TRP A 179 -1.75 -3.71 20.78
C TRP A 179 -0.76 -4.79 21.27
N PHE A 180 0.52 -4.75 20.85
CA PHE A 180 1.60 -5.54 21.47
C PHE A 180 2.95 -4.81 21.38
N PRO A 181 3.83 -4.94 22.38
CA PRO A 181 5.15 -4.31 22.33
C PRO A 181 6.01 -4.98 21.27
N THR A 182 6.68 -4.17 20.43
CA THR A 182 7.52 -4.66 19.31
C THR A 182 8.54 -3.62 18.87
N ILE A 183 9.37 -3.93 17.88
CA ILE A 183 10.10 -2.91 17.09
C ILE A 183 9.27 -2.68 15.83
N ASP A 184 8.43 -1.65 15.84
CA ASP A 184 7.39 -1.40 14.84
C ASP A 184 7.94 -0.66 13.61
N LYS A 185 8.85 -1.32 12.90
CA LYS A 185 9.54 -0.75 11.73
C LYS A 185 9.49 -1.72 10.56
N THR A 186 9.38 -1.19 9.34
CA THR A 186 9.30 -1.97 8.10
C THR A 186 10.54 -2.81 7.83
N ASN A 187 11.68 -2.41 8.39
CA ASN A 187 12.94 -3.11 8.25
C ASN A 187 13.14 -4.25 9.27
N GLN A 188 12.14 -4.55 10.12
CA GLN A 188 12.11 -5.70 11.02
C GLN A 188 11.25 -6.82 10.44
N ARG A 189 11.67 -8.06 10.69
CA ARG A 189 10.91 -9.25 10.25
C ARG A 189 11.08 -10.36 11.27
N CYS A 190 9.98 -11.03 11.61
CA CYS A 190 10.01 -12.14 12.56
C CYS A 190 8.93 -13.18 12.26
N THR A 191 9.12 -14.39 12.77
CA THR A 191 8.07 -15.40 12.83
C THR A 191 7.08 -15.08 13.95
N GLN A 192 5.85 -15.62 13.88
CA GLN A 192 4.79 -15.28 14.82
C GLN A 192 4.08 -16.51 15.38
N GLU A 193 3.78 -16.47 16.65
CA GLU A 193 2.80 -17.31 17.32
C GLU A 193 1.78 -16.43 18.05
N LEU A 194 0.50 -16.73 17.89
CA LEU A 194 -0.57 -16.01 18.59
C LEU A 194 -1.57 -17.00 19.17
N THR A 195 -1.73 -16.97 20.49
CA THR A 195 -2.85 -17.61 21.17
C THR A 195 -3.85 -16.55 21.59
N VAL A 196 -5.06 -16.58 21.03
CA VAL A 196 -6.14 -15.68 21.42
C VAL A 196 -7.23 -16.45 22.13
N THR A 197 -7.66 -15.94 23.29
CA THR A 197 -8.77 -16.51 24.08
C THR A 197 -9.99 -15.62 23.97
N VAL A 198 -11.07 -16.14 23.39
CA VAL A 198 -12.32 -15.43 23.13
C VAL A 198 -13.54 -16.26 23.57
N ASP A 199 -14.70 -15.62 23.69
CA ASP A 199 -15.98 -16.33 23.85
C ASP A 199 -16.15 -17.35 22.70
N ASN A 200 -16.61 -18.56 23.00
CA ASN A 200 -16.72 -19.67 22.05
C ASN A 200 -17.65 -19.38 20.86
N LYS A 201 -18.51 -18.36 20.95
CA LYS A 201 -19.37 -17.91 19.84
C LYS A 201 -18.61 -17.23 18.69
N TYR A 202 -17.48 -16.59 18.98
CA TYR A 202 -16.73 -15.85 17.97
C TYR A 202 -15.84 -16.73 17.13
N VAL A 203 -15.61 -16.32 15.88
CA VAL A 203 -14.59 -16.84 14.98
C VAL A 203 -13.36 -15.93 15.07
N THR A 204 -12.17 -16.50 14.95
CA THR A 204 -10.92 -15.74 14.93
C THR A 204 -10.19 -15.94 13.60
N LEU A 205 -9.44 -14.92 13.17
CA LEU A 205 -8.50 -14.98 12.07
C LEU A 205 -7.21 -14.29 12.48
N SER A 206 -6.06 -14.91 12.14
CA SER A 206 -4.73 -14.29 12.26
C SER A 206 -3.80 -14.78 11.16
N ASN A 207 -2.57 -14.28 11.17
CA ASN A 207 -1.52 -14.67 10.23
C ASN A 207 -1.14 -16.16 10.37
N GLY A 208 -0.69 -16.76 9.26
CA GLY A 208 -0.32 -18.16 9.22
C GLY A 208 -1.54 -19.09 9.29
N LYS A 209 -1.41 -20.25 9.92
CA LYS A 209 -2.49 -21.23 10.03
C LYS A 209 -2.99 -21.39 11.47
N LEU A 210 -4.26 -21.73 11.60
CA LEU A 210 -4.85 -22.19 12.85
C LEU A 210 -4.30 -23.59 13.19
N ALA A 211 -3.39 -23.65 14.15
CA ALA A 211 -2.70 -24.88 14.50
C ALA A 211 -3.49 -25.74 15.50
N SER A 212 -4.24 -25.08 16.42
CA SER A 212 -5.13 -25.78 17.35
C SER A 212 -6.21 -24.86 17.92
N GLN A 213 -7.31 -25.47 18.37
CA GLN A 213 -8.39 -24.82 19.11
C GLN A 213 -8.69 -25.62 20.38
N LYS A 214 -8.78 -24.95 21.52
CA LYS A 214 -9.07 -25.59 22.79
C LYS A 214 -10.22 -24.88 23.50
N LYS A 215 -11.33 -25.58 23.72
CA LYS A 215 -12.43 -25.09 24.56
C LYS A 215 -12.02 -25.08 26.04
N ASN A 216 -12.35 -24.02 26.74
CA ASN A 216 -12.09 -23.83 28.13
C ASN A 216 -13.37 -24.10 28.95
N ALA A 217 -13.23 -24.38 30.26
CA ALA A 217 -14.37 -24.69 31.14
C ALA A 217 -15.25 -23.46 31.43
N ASP A 218 -14.75 -22.26 31.22
CA ASP A 218 -15.44 -20.97 31.46
C ASP A 218 -16.27 -20.47 30.26
N GLY A 219 -16.49 -21.32 29.23
CA GLY A 219 -17.23 -20.95 28.01
C GLY A 219 -16.42 -20.25 26.95
N THR A 220 -15.13 -19.97 27.22
CA THR A 220 -14.23 -19.41 26.24
C THR A 220 -13.55 -20.51 25.39
N ARG A 221 -12.85 -20.08 24.33
CA ARG A 221 -11.98 -20.91 23.52
C ARG A 221 -10.65 -20.22 23.27
N SER A 222 -9.56 -20.99 23.29
CA SER A 222 -8.23 -20.52 22.93
C SER A 222 -7.86 -21.06 21.56
N ASP A 223 -7.62 -20.16 20.62
CA ASP A 223 -7.22 -20.43 19.24
C ASP A 223 -5.73 -20.11 19.08
N TYR A 224 -4.94 -21.12 18.63
CA TYR A 224 -3.51 -20.98 18.43
C TYR A 224 -3.19 -20.89 16.94
N TRP A 225 -2.69 -19.72 16.55
CA TRP A 225 -2.24 -19.38 15.20
C TRP A 225 -0.72 -19.38 15.11
N LYS A 226 -0.18 -19.84 13.97
CA LYS A 226 1.26 -19.95 13.78
C LYS A 226 1.69 -19.53 12.38
N MET A 227 2.67 -18.63 12.32
CA MET A 227 3.32 -18.13 11.12
C MET A 227 4.81 -18.45 11.18
N ASP A 228 5.24 -19.45 10.39
CA ASP A 228 6.62 -19.95 10.41
C ASP A 228 7.57 -19.17 9.49
N LEU A 229 7.05 -18.33 8.60
CA LEU A 229 7.83 -17.48 7.72
C LEU A 229 7.90 -16.06 8.29
N PRO A 230 9.07 -15.38 8.17
CA PRO A 230 9.24 -14.06 8.75
C PRO A 230 8.52 -12.99 7.93
N HIS A 231 7.77 -12.12 8.60
CA HIS A 231 7.09 -10.97 8.02
C HIS A 231 7.23 -9.74 8.95
N ALA A 232 6.91 -8.55 8.42
CA ALA A 232 7.08 -7.32 9.17
C ALA A 232 6.02 -7.18 10.29
N PRO A 233 6.34 -6.52 11.41
CA PRO A 233 5.40 -6.35 12.53
C PRO A 233 4.10 -5.62 12.15
N TYR A 234 4.13 -4.65 11.24
CA TYR A 234 2.93 -3.93 10.81
C TYR A 234 1.88 -4.82 10.12
N LEU A 235 2.30 -5.99 9.62
CA LEU A 235 1.45 -7.00 8.96
C LEU A 235 0.82 -8.00 9.94
N PHE A 236 1.06 -7.86 11.24
CA PHE A 236 0.42 -8.69 12.25
C PHE A 236 -1.07 -8.37 12.35
N PHE A 237 -1.89 -9.39 12.33
CA PHE A 237 -3.33 -9.26 12.28
C PHE A 237 -4.05 -10.11 13.31
N LEU A 238 -5.11 -9.57 13.89
CA LEU A 238 -6.12 -10.28 14.66
C LEU A 238 -7.52 -9.78 14.26
N GLY A 239 -8.35 -10.69 13.75
CA GLY A 239 -9.78 -10.50 13.55
C GLY A 239 -10.59 -11.40 14.47
N VAL A 240 -11.64 -10.86 15.12
CA VAL A 240 -12.58 -11.59 15.98
C VAL A 240 -13.99 -11.11 15.70
N GLY A 241 -14.94 -12.03 15.51
CA GLY A 241 -16.34 -11.66 15.29
C GLY A 241 -17.23 -12.87 15.01
N ASP A 242 -18.50 -12.61 14.78
CA ASP A 242 -19.45 -13.61 14.28
C ASP A 242 -19.38 -13.66 12.75
N TYR A 243 -18.50 -14.51 12.24
CA TYR A 243 -18.27 -14.64 10.80
C TYR A 243 -18.73 -15.99 10.27
N ALA A 244 -19.35 -15.97 9.10
CA ALA A 244 -19.48 -17.15 8.25
C ALA A 244 -18.17 -17.35 7.46
N VAL A 245 -17.55 -18.53 7.63
CA VAL A 245 -16.32 -18.87 6.91
C VAL A 245 -16.67 -19.70 5.68
N VAL A 246 -16.44 -19.13 4.51
CA VAL A 246 -16.63 -19.81 3.22
C VAL A 246 -15.27 -20.32 2.74
N LYS A 247 -15.16 -21.65 2.62
CA LYS A 247 -13.91 -22.34 2.28
C LYS A 247 -13.69 -22.43 0.78
N ASP A 248 -12.46 -22.25 0.40
CA ASP A 248 -11.92 -22.48 -0.94
C ASP A 248 -10.51 -23.05 -0.86
N THR A 249 -9.88 -23.33 -2.00
CA THR A 249 -8.55 -23.91 -2.03
C THR A 249 -7.76 -23.48 -3.27
N TRP A 250 -6.44 -23.38 -3.12
CA TRP A 250 -5.53 -23.22 -4.23
C TRP A 250 -4.31 -24.14 -4.06
N ARG A 251 -4.10 -25.07 -4.98
CA ARG A 251 -2.97 -26.03 -4.97
C ARG A 251 -2.75 -26.69 -3.60
N GLY A 252 -3.83 -27.07 -2.91
CA GLY A 252 -3.79 -27.70 -1.59
C GLY A 252 -3.62 -26.73 -0.41
N LYS A 253 -3.48 -25.43 -0.65
CA LYS A 253 -3.50 -24.39 0.40
C LYS A 253 -4.93 -23.93 0.65
N GLU A 254 -5.24 -23.61 1.91
CA GLU A 254 -6.54 -23.04 2.28
C GLU A 254 -6.67 -21.61 1.72
N VAL A 255 -7.83 -21.33 1.12
CA VAL A 255 -8.27 -19.98 0.75
C VAL A 255 -9.65 -19.80 1.37
N ASN A 256 -9.78 -18.90 2.33
CA ASN A 256 -11.01 -18.75 3.11
C ASN A 256 -11.51 -17.31 3.09
N TYR A 257 -12.85 -17.15 3.05
CA TYR A 257 -13.53 -15.86 3.06
C TYR A 257 -14.35 -15.74 4.33
N TYR A 258 -14.04 -14.75 5.15
CA TYR A 258 -14.70 -14.44 6.43
C TYR A 258 -15.64 -13.27 6.19
N VAL A 259 -16.91 -13.54 6.06
CA VAL A 259 -17.96 -12.55 5.80
C VAL A 259 -19.00 -12.57 6.91
N GLU A 260 -19.78 -11.52 7.04
CA GLU A 260 -20.93 -11.55 7.91
C GLU A 260 -21.93 -12.63 7.45
N PRO A 261 -22.68 -13.25 8.38
CA PRO A 261 -23.53 -14.42 8.06
C PRO A 261 -24.49 -14.19 6.90
N GLU A 262 -25.02 -12.99 6.73
CA GLU A 262 -25.95 -12.63 5.67
C GLU A 262 -25.32 -12.70 4.26
N TYR A 263 -24.01 -12.42 4.14
CA TYR A 263 -23.27 -12.44 2.87
C TYR A 263 -22.68 -13.83 2.53
N LYS A 264 -22.90 -14.85 3.37
CA LYS A 264 -22.36 -16.20 3.15
C LYS A 264 -22.67 -16.75 1.78
N SER A 265 -23.90 -16.55 1.29
CA SER A 265 -24.37 -17.11 0.01
C SER A 265 -23.70 -16.46 -1.22
N VAL A 266 -23.21 -15.24 -1.08
CA VAL A 266 -22.59 -14.45 -2.16
C VAL A 266 -21.07 -14.37 -2.05
N ALA A 267 -20.47 -14.78 -0.95
CA ALA A 267 -19.04 -14.64 -0.68
C ALA A 267 -18.14 -15.18 -1.82
N LYS A 268 -18.52 -16.29 -2.47
CA LYS A 268 -17.80 -16.81 -3.65
C LYS A 268 -18.00 -15.98 -4.91
N LYS A 269 -19.04 -15.18 -5.02
CA LYS A 269 -19.19 -14.24 -6.14
C LYS A 269 -18.29 -13.03 -5.95
N ILE A 270 -18.04 -12.64 -4.69
CA ILE A 270 -17.17 -11.53 -4.34
C ILE A 270 -15.69 -11.95 -4.45
N PHE A 271 -15.30 -12.99 -3.71
CA PHE A 271 -13.89 -13.38 -3.52
C PHE A 271 -13.43 -14.56 -4.38
N GLY A 272 -14.33 -15.22 -5.11
CA GLY A 272 -14.06 -16.51 -5.76
C GLY A 272 -13.07 -16.48 -6.93
N ASN A 273 -12.70 -15.32 -7.44
CA ASN A 273 -11.60 -15.16 -8.40
C ASN A 273 -10.21 -15.27 -7.75
N THR A 274 -10.10 -15.25 -6.42
CA THR A 274 -8.82 -15.30 -5.69
C THR A 274 -7.92 -16.49 -6.10
N PRO A 275 -8.40 -17.74 -6.22
CA PRO A 275 -7.54 -18.86 -6.66
C PRO A 275 -7.01 -18.69 -8.09
N GLU A 276 -7.78 -18.08 -8.98
CA GLU A 276 -7.34 -17.74 -10.34
C GLU A 276 -6.29 -16.63 -10.32
N MET A 277 -6.50 -15.57 -9.53
CA MET A 277 -5.52 -14.49 -9.30
C MET A 277 -4.21 -15.04 -8.74
N MET A 278 -4.27 -15.95 -7.75
CA MET A 278 -3.08 -16.60 -7.18
C MET A 278 -2.29 -17.37 -8.26
N THR A 279 -2.99 -18.04 -9.18
CA THR A 279 -2.36 -18.75 -10.30
C THR A 279 -1.71 -17.78 -11.27
N PHE A 280 -2.42 -16.73 -11.65
CA PHE A 280 -1.95 -15.70 -12.57
C PHE A 280 -0.73 -14.96 -12.01
N PHE A 281 -0.81 -14.46 -10.78
CA PHE A 281 0.28 -13.71 -10.14
C PHE A 281 1.51 -14.59 -9.88
N SER A 282 1.32 -15.85 -9.46
CA SER A 282 2.44 -16.80 -9.36
C SER A 282 3.13 -17.01 -10.70
N LYS A 283 2.37 -17.05 -11.81
CA LYS A 283 2.91 -17.23 -13.16
C LYS A 283 3.71 -16.01 -13.61
N ILE A 284 3.16 -14.80 -13.49
CA ILE A 284 3.82 -13.59 -14.01
C ILE A 284 5.02 -13.18 -13.17
N THR A 285 4.98 -13.40 -11.86
CA THR A 285 6.12 -13.13 -10.96
C THR A 285 7.19 -14.22 -11.03
N GLY A 286 6.84 -15.43 -11.51
CA GLY A 286 7.70 -16.60 -11.48
C GLY A 286 8.03 -17.08 -10.05
N VAL A 287 7.28 -16.61 -9.05
CA VAL A 287 7.36 -17.01 -7.64
C VAL A 287 5.98 -17.52 -7.23
N ASP A 288 5.88 -18.82 -6.91
CA ASP A 288 4.63 -19.37 -6.38
C ASP A 288 4.24 -18.63 -5.09
N PHE A 289 2.91 -18.50 -4.86
CA PHE A 289 2.39 -17.88 -3.62
C PHE A 289 3.11 -18.47 -2.39
N PRO A 290 3.90 -17.66 -1.67
CA PRO A 290 4.91 -18.18 -0.75
C PRO A 290 4.35 -18.67 0.59
N TRP A 291 3.12 -18.26 0.94
CA TRP A 291 2.55 -18.43 2.26
C TRP A 291 1.76 -19.74 2.40
N ILE A 292 1.45 -20.11 3.65
CA ILE A 292 0.80 -21.39 3.98
C ILE A 292 -0.69 -21.42 3.62
N LYS A 293 -1.37 -20.28 3.70
CA LYS A 293 -2.78 -20.07 3.36
C LYS A 293 -3.00 -18.66 2.85
N TYR A 294 -4.22 -18.36 2.36
CA TYR A 294 -4.70 -16.99 2.16
C TYR A 294 -6.13 -16.85 2.67
N SER A 295 -6.39 -15.87 3.50
CA SER A 295 -7.74 -15.57 3.99
C SER A 295 -8.05 -14.10 3.80
N GLN A 296 -9.32 -13.81 3.51
CA GLN A 296 -9.85 -12.47 3.40
C GLN A 296 -10.98 -12.32 4.40
N ILE A 297 -11.01 -11.21 5.13
CA ILE A 297 -12.02 -10.89 6.15
C ILE A 297 -12.56 -9.49 5.89
N THR A 298 -13.82 -9.26 6.22
CA THR A 298 -14.44 -7.93 6.15
C THR A 298 -14.58 -7.34 7.55
N GLY A 299 -14.29 -6.05 7.69
CA GLY A 299 -14.38 -5.34 8.97
C GLY A 299 -15.34 -4.17 8.90
N ARG A 300 -16.27 -4.07 9.87
CA ARG A 300 -17.14 -2.91 10.04
C ARG A 300 -16.35 -1.71 10.49
N ASP A 301 -16.75 -0.52 10.03
CA ASP A 301 -16.09 0.76 10.31
C ASP A 301 -14.58 0.73 10.01
N TYR A 302 -14.16 -0.08 9.03
CA TYR A 302 -12.75 -0.20 8.72
C TYR A 302 -12.19 1.13 8.19
N VAL A 303 -11.04 1.53 8.72
CA VAL A 303 -10.46 2.88 8.54
C VAL A 303 -9.86 3.16 7.18
N ALA A 304 -9.64 2.12 6.35
CA ALA A 304 -9.10 2.21 5.00
C ALA A 304 -9.96 1.39 4.02
N GLY A 305 -9.55 1.29 2.75
CA GLY A 305 -10.19 0.41 1.77
C GLY A 305 -9.99 -1.06 2.10
N ALA A 306 -8.73 -1.45 2.23
CA ALA A 306 -8.30 -2.78 2.62
C ALA A 306 -6.87 -2.73 3.19
N MET A 307 -6.32 -3.90 3.60
CA MET A 307 -4.95 -4.04 4.12
C MET A 307 -4.46 -5.46 3.90
N GLU A 308 -3.25 -5.57 3.42
CA GLU A 308 -2.59 -6.79 2.99
C GLU A 308 -2.07 -7.72 4.10
N ASN A 309 -2.41 -7.54 5.35
CA ASN A 309 -1.85 -8.33 6.47
C ASN A 309 -1.50 -9.76 6.05
N THR A 310 -0.26 -10.16 6.21
CA THR A 310 0.28 -11.40 5.63
C THR A 310 -0.62 -12.60 5.88
N THR A 311 -1.15 -13.21 4.82
CA THR A 311 -2.10 -14.33 4.82
C THR A 311 -3.51 -14.03 5.36
N ALA A 312 -3.80 -12.80 5.81
CA ALA A 312 -5.04 -12.44 6.49
C ALA A 312 -5.49 -11.01 6.11
N THR A 313 -5.71 -10.78 4.82
CA THR A 313 -6.17 -9.51 4.26
C THR A 313 -7.52 -9.10 4.85
N ILE A 314 -7.63 -7.83 5.25
CA ILE A 314 -8.90 -7.24 5.67
C ILE A 314 -9.41 -6.27 4.60
N HIS A 315 -10.71 -6.28 4.35
CA HIS A 315 -11.43 -5.34 3.50
C HIS A 315 -12.48 -4.59 4.33
N GLN A 316 -12.80 -3.36 3.96
CA GLN A 316 -13.92 -2.66 4.57
C GLN A 316 -15.25 -3.36 4.25
N GLU A 317 -16.29 -3.08 5.04
CA GLU A 317 -17.60 -3.74 4.93
C GLU A 317 -18.28 -3.61 3.57
N SER A 318 -18.01 -2.55 2.81
CA SER A 318 -18.58 -2.36 1.45
C SER A 318 -18.04 -3.36 0.42
N ALA A 319 -17.02 -4.14 0.76
CA ALA A 319 -16.64 -5.31 -0.04
C ALA A 319 -17.73 -6.40 -0.02
N GLN A 320 -18.59 -6.42 0.99
CA GLN A 320 -19.75 -7.29 1.11
C GLN A 320 -20.89 -6.75 0.25
N GLN A 321 -20.96 -7.20 -0.97
CA GLN A 321 -22.01 -6.86 -1.93
C GLN A 321 -23.10 -7.93 -1.91
N ASP A 322 -24.36 -7.53 -1.90
CA ASP A 322 -25.47 -8.47 -1.98
C ASP A 322 -25.67 -9.00 -3.42
N ALA A 323 -26.64 -9.92 -3.60
CA ALA A 323 -26.87 -10.52 -4.90
C ALA A 323 -27.35 -9.52 -5.96
N ARG A 324 -27.98 -8.41 -5.55
CA ARG A 324 -28.49 -7.36 -6.44
C ARG A 324 -27.34 -6.44 -6.88
N GLU A 325 -26.48 -6.05 -5.96
CA GLU A 325 -25.28 -5.24 -6.25
C GLU A 325 -24.32 -5.96 -7.20
N LEU A 326 -24.23 -7.29 -7.08
CA LEU A 326 -23.38 -8.14 -7.94
C LEU A 326 -23.95 -8.38 -9.35
N VAL A 327 -25.11 -7.82 -9.73
CA VAL A 327 -25.69 -7.99 -11.07
C VAL A 327 -24.80 -7.36 -12.13
N ASP A 328 -24.26 -6.16 -11.85
CA ASP A 328 -23.42 -5.40 -12.77
C ASP A 328 -21.92 -5.71 -12.61
N GLY A 329 -21.57 -6.70 -11.80
CA GLY A 329 -20.21 -7.14 -11.53
C GLY A 329 -19.73 -6.84 -10.12
N ASN A 330 -18.54 -7.31 -9.80
CA ASN A 330 -17.90 -7.09 -8.50
C ASN A 330 -17.01 -5.83 -8.55
N ILE A 331 -17.46 -4.75 -7.95
CA ILE A 331 -16.72 -3.48 -7.92
C ILE A 331 -15.43 -3.55 -7.07
N TRP A 332 -15.29 -4.58 -6.22
CA TRP A 332 -14.12 -4.80 -5.37
C TRP A 332 -13.05 -5.69 -5.99
N GLU A 333 -13.27 -6.21 -7.21
CA GLU A 333 -12.36 -7.18 -7.83
C GLU A 333 -10.94 -6.61 -8.01
N GLY A 334 -10.82 -5.34 -8.38
CA GLY A 334 -9.53 -4.63 -8.47
C GLY A 334 -8.82 -4.59 -7.11
N THR A 335 -9.52 -4.16 -6.06
CA THR A 335 -8.97 -4.12 -4.68
C THR A 335 -8.56 -5.52 -4.20
N ILE A 336 -9.34 -6.57 -4.51
CA ILE A 336 -8.98 -7.95 -4.16
C ILE A 336 -7.67 -8.37 -4.87
N ALA A 337 -7.48 -7.98 -6.12
CA ALA A 337 -6.23 -8.24 -6.85
C ALA A 337 -5.04 -7.45 -6.25
N HIS A 338 -5.26 -6.18 -5.90
CA HIS A 338 -4.32 -5.28 -5.23
C HIS A 338 -3.78 -5.91 -3.94
N GLU A 339 -4.67 -6.24 -3.01
CA GLU A 339 -4.32 -6.81 -1.71
C GLU A 339 -3.66 -8.19 -1.82
N LEU A 340 -4.09 -9.00 -2.79
CA LEU A 340 -3.44 -10.28 -3.02
C LEU A 340 -2.01 -10.09 -3.56
N PHE A 341 -1.77 -9.09 -4.42
CA PHE A 341 -0.44 -8.89 -5.00
C PHE A 341 0.58 -8.38 -3.98
N HIS A 342 0.12 -7.69 -2.95
CA HIS A 342 0.94 -7.33 -1.80
C HIS A 342 1.58 -8.53 -1.11
N GLN A 343 1.00 -9.74 -1.22
CA GLN A 343 1.59 -10.94 -0.66
C GLN A 343 2.98 -11.25 -1.26
N TRP A 344 3.34 -10.65 -2.42
CA TRP A 344 4.68 -10.64 -2.99
C TRP A 344 5.38 -9.29 -2.79
N PHE A 345 4.68 -8.17 -3.02
CA PHE A 345 5.21 -6.80 -2.95
C PHE A 345 4.61 -6.07 -1.73
N GLY A 346 5.30 -6.13 -0.61
CA GLY A 346 4.86 -5.68 0.71
C GLY A 346 5.19 -6.74 1.76
N ASP A 347 4.72 -7.96 1.56
CA ASP A 347 4.88 -9.06 2.52
C ASP A 347 6.15 -9.87 2.29
N TYR A 348 6.34 -10.41 1.08
CA TYR A 348 7.51 -11.25 0.76
C TYR A 348 8.78 -10.43 0.65
N VAL A 349 8.70 -9.28 -0.01
CA VAL A 349 9.70 -8.21 -0.01
C VAL A 349 9.01 -6.94 0.47
N THR A 350 9.47 -6.36 1.56
CA THR A 350 8.89 -5.18 2.21
C THR A 350 9.72 -3.95 1.88
N THR A 351 9.10 -2.79 1.78
CA THR A 351 9.82 -1.52 1.68
C THR A 351 10.74 -1.31 2.91
N GLU A 352 11.97 -0.81 2.70
CA GLU A 352 12.94 -0.60 3.79
C GLU A 352 12.50 0.51 4.76
N SER A 353 11.85 1.51 4.23
CA SER A 353 11.26 2.63 4.95
C SER A 353 10.03 3.13 4.20
N TRP A 354 9.18 3.91 4.86
CA TRP A 354 8.00 4.52 4.23
C TRP A 354 8.37 5.43 3.06
N SER A 355 9.60 5.95 3.02
CA SER A 355 10.12 6.70 1.86
C SER A 355 10.10 5.91 0.55
N ASN A 356 10.18 4.60 0.62
CA ASN A 356 10.17 3.68 -0.51
C ASN A 356 8.84 2.94 -0.69
N LEU A 357 7.73 3.47 -0.17
CA LEU A 357 6.39 2.85 -0.18
C LEU A 357 5.94 2.41 -1.59
N THR A 358 6.43 3.05 -2.64
CA THR A 358 6.21 2.66 -4.04
C THR A 358 6.51 1.18 -4.32
N LEU A 359 7.42 0.55 -3.57
CA LEU A 359 7.76 -0.86 -3.75
C LEU A 359 6.64 -1.82 -3.30
N ASN A 360 5.77 -1.35 -2.42
CA ASN A 360 4.55 -2.03 -2.05
C ASN A 360 3.40 -1.56 -2.97
N GLU A 361 3.01 -0.31 -2.88
CA GLU A 361 1.77 0.23 -3.42
C GLU A 361 1.72 0.34 -4.94
N SER A 362 2.83 0.76 -5.57
CA SER A 362 2.83 0.90 -7.04
C SER A 362 2.70 -0.44 -7.74
N PHE A 363 3.28 -1.50 -7.17
CA PHE A 363 3.13 -2.85 -7.71
C PHE A 363 1.72 -3.39 -7.49
N ALA A 364 1.13 -3.17 -6.31
CA ALA A 364 -0.23 -3.57 -6.01
C ALA A 364 -1.23 -2.83 -6.91
N ASN A 365 -1.12 -1.52 -7.05
CA ASN A 365 -1.94 -0.75 -7.99
C ASN A 365 -1.78 -1.25 -9.44
N TYR A 366 -0.55 -1.51 -9.88
CA TYR A 366 -0.32 -2.02 -11.24
C TYR A 366 -0.87 -3.45 -11.45
N SER A 367 -1.00 -4.23 -10.39
CA SER A 367 -1.60 -5.57 -10.47
C SER A 367 -3.05 -5.55 -10.90
N GLU A 368 -3.80 -4.49 -10.59
CA GLU A 368 -5.18 -4.28 -11.03
C GLU A 368 -5.24 -4.16 -12.57
N THR A 369 -4.33 -3.37 -13.16
CA THR A 369 -4.16 -3.28 -14.60
C THR A 369 -3.78 -4.64 -15.22
N LEU A 370 -2.82 -5.37 -14.60
CA LEU A 370 -2.40 -6.69 -15.08
C LEU A 370 -3.51 -7.74 -15.00
N TRP A 371 -4.31 -7.72 -13.93
CA TRP A 371 -5.46 -8.59 -13.77
C TRP A 371 -6.54 -8.29 -14.81
N ASN A 372 -6.85 -7.02 -15.05
CA ASN A 372 -7.79 -6.60 -16.08
C ASN A 372 -7.33 -7.05 -17.47
N GLU A 373 -6.03 -6.92 -17.79
CA GLU A 373 -5.45 -7.41 -19.05
C GLU A 373 -5.65 -8.91 -19.22
N TYR A 374 -5.37 -9.69 -18.19
CA TYR A 374 -5.50 -11.13 -18.20
C TYR A 374 -6.96 -11.60 -18.26
N LYS A 375 -7.83 -11.01 -17.45
CA LYS A 375 -9.20 -11.49 -17.24
C LYS A 375 -10.16 -10.98 -18.32
N TYR A 376 -10.05 -9.72 -18.70
CA TYR A 376 -11.00 -9.00 -19.53
C TYR A 376 -10.41 -8.48 -20.84
N GLY A 377 -9.10 -8.60 -21.02
CA GLY A 377 -8.42 -8.21 -22.24
C GLY A 377 -7.87 -6.79 -22.23
N LYS A 378 -7.24 -6.42 -23.35
CA LYS A 378 -6.48 -5.17 -23.47
C LYS A 378 -7.32 -3.92 -23.24
N ASP A 379 -8.54 -3.86 -23.74
CA ASP A 379 -9.36 -2.65 -23.64
C ASP A 379 -9.70 -2.33 -22.18
N ALA A 380 -10.02 -3.34 -21.35
CA ALA A 380 -10.27 -3.17 -19.92
C ALA A 380 -9.01 -2.70 -19.18
N SER A 381 -7.87 -3.26 -19.53
CA SER A 381 -6.56 -2.84 -18.99
C SER A 381 -6.21 -1.40 -19.38
N ASP A 382 -6.41 -1.03 -20.65
CA ASP A 382 -6.11 0.31 -21.15
C ASP A 382 -7.01 1.35 -20.47
N GLU A 383 -8.29 1.04 -20.26
CA GLU A 383 -9.23 1.91 -19.54
C GLU A 383 -8.77 2.14 -18.09
N HIS A 384 -8.51 1.07 -17.35
CA HIS A 384 -8.05 1.17 -15.96
C HIS A 384 -6.75 1.97 -15.85
N ASN A 385 -5.79 1.67 -16.70
CA ASN A 385 -4.51 2.35 -16.76
C ASN A 385 -4.63 3.83 -17.16
N TYR A 386 -5.63 4.18 -17.99
CA TYR A 386 -5.95 5.57 -18.32
C TYR A 386 -6.61 6.29 -17.13
N GLN A 387 -7.48 5.63 -16.39
CA GLN A 387 -8.09 6.17 -15.16
C GLN A 387 -7.02 6.47 -14.10
N ASP A 388 -6.04 5.60 -13.92
CA ASP A 388 -4.89 5.86 -13.05
C ASP A 388 -4.13 7.13 -13.45
N MET A 389 -3.86 7.28 -14.74
CA MET A 389 -3.22 8.50 -15.24
C MET A 389 -4.04 9.74 -14.91
N GLN A 390 -5.36 9.71 -15.14
CA GLN A 390 -6.24 10.84 -14.83
C GLN A 390 -6.31 11.11 -13.33
N GLY A 391 -6.39 10.07 -12.49
CA GLY A 391 -6.36 10.18 -11.03
C GLY A 391 -5.13 10.94 -10.54
N TYR A 392 -3.94 10.55 -11.02
CA TYR A 392 -2.71 11.29 -10.70
C TYR A 392 -2.73 12.73 -11.21
N LEU A 393 -3.06 12.96 -12.48
CA LEU A 393 -3.03 14.31 -13.09
C LEU A 393 -4.02 15.27 -12.41
N MET A 394 -5.14 14.77 -11.89
CA MET A 394 -6.13 15.57 -11.17
C MET A 394 -5.81 15.77 -9.68
N SER A 395 -4.90 14.97 -9.10
CA SER A 395 -4.60 14.99 -7.66
C SER A 395 -3.86 16.26 -7.19
N GLY A 396 -3.25 17.04 -8.10
CA GLY A 396 -2.40 18.18 -7.74
C GLY A 396 -1.07 17.80 -7.09
N SER A 397 -0.66 16.54 -7.17
CA SER A 397 0.54 15.99 -6.52
C SER A 397 1.81 16.06 -7.39
N ASP A 398 1.81 16.89 -8.44
CA ASP A 398 2.87 17.03 -9.43
C ASP A 398 4.24 17.47 -8.85
N LYS A 399 4.27 18.03 -7.65
CA LYS A 399 5.50 18.46 -6.97
C LYS A 399 6.14 17.40 -6.08
N LYS A 400 5.51 16.25 -5.94
CA LYS A 400 6.01 15.16 -5.08
C LYS A 400 6.82 14.15 -5.90
N ASP A 401 7.97 13.74 -5.35
CA ASP A 401 8.74 12.61 -5.87
C ASP A 401 8.05 11.29 -5.51
N LEU A 402 8.30 10.24 -6.26
CA LEU A 402 7.77 8.91 -5.93
C LEU A 402 8.47 8.32 -4.70
N VAL A 403 9.80 8.41 -4.64
CA VAL A 403 10.59 8.11 -3.44
C VAL A 403 10.89 9.42 -2.72
N ARG A 404 10.39 9.57 -1.50
CA ARG A 404 10.47 10.82 -0.73
C ARG A 404 11.05 10.57 0.66
N PHE A 405 12.12 11.30 0.99
CA PHE A 405 12.73 11.28 2.33
C PHE A 405 12.37 12.50 3.18
N HIS A 406 11.53 13.39 2.65
CA HIS A 406 11.04 14.58 3.34
C HIS A 406 9.50 14.57 3.30
N TYR A 407 8.90 14.25 4.42
CA TYR A 407 7.44 14.27 4.62
C TYR A 407 7.13 14.70 6.05
N LYS A 408 5.95 15.29 6.27
CA LYS A 408 5.50 15.72 7.59
C LYS A 408 5.14 14.50 8.44
N ASP A 409 4.31 13.63 7.87
CA ASP A 409 3.91 12.36 8.45
C ASP A 409 4.09 11.23 7.44
N LYS A 410 4.38 10.02 7.90
CA LYS A 410 4.49 8.83 7.05
C LYS A 410 3.19 8.49 6.32
N GLU A 411 2.03 8.85 6.92
CA GLU A 411 0.72 8.72 6.28
C GLU A 411 0.59 9.57 5.00
N ASP A 412 1.35 10.67 4.87
CA ASP A 412 1.41 11.51 3.66
C ASP A 412 1.98 10.76 2.43
N MET A 413 2.58 9.58 2.65
CA MET A 413 3.11 8.74 1.58
C MET A 413 2.00 7.99 0.81
N PHE A 414 0.82 7.80 1.41
CA PHE A 414 -0.32 7.11 0.82
C PHE A 414 -1.15 8.08 -0.04
N ASP A 415 -0.69 8.32 -1.25
CA ASP A 415 -1.30 9.29 -2.16
C ASP A 415 -1.25 8.84 -3.63
N ALA A 416 -1.88 9.61 -4.52
CA ALA A 416 -1.91 9.33 -5.96
C ALA A 416 -0.51 9.20 -6.60
N VAL A 417 0.56 9.64 -5.91
CA VAL A 417 1.94 9.45 -6.41
C VAL A 417 2.39 8.03 -6.14
N SER A 418 2.22 7.50 -4.94
CA SER A 418 2.61 6.13 -4.58
C SER A 418 1.75 5.08 -5.29
N TYR A 419 0.48 5.35 -5.52
CA TYR A 419 -0.48 4.46 -6.20
C TYR A 419 -0.48 4.69 -7.71
N ASN A 420 -1.25 5.66 -8.18
CA ASN A 420 -1.55 5.88 -9.60
C ASN A 420 -0.31 6.21 -10.44
N LYS A 421 0.51 7.20 -10.02
CA LYS A 421 1.75 7.55 -10.74
C LYS A 421 2.72 6.38 -10.74
N GLY A 422 2.88 5.70 -9.60
CA GLY A 422 3.78 4.56 -9.48
C GLY A 422 3.38 3.39 -10.39
N GLY A 423 2.08 3.03 -10.42
CA GLY A 423 1.56 2.02 -11.35
C GLY A 423 1.80 2.40 -12.82
N ARG A 424 1.58 3.67 -13.18
CA ARG A 424 1.88 4.20 -14.53
C ARG A 424 3.36 4.12 -14.88
N ILE A 425 4.25 4.39 -13.93
CA ILE A 425 5.71 4.28 -14.13
C ILE A 425 6.09 2.83 -14.42
N LEU A 426 5.52 1.86 -13.70
CA LEU A 426 5.76 0.43 -13.98
C LEU A 426 5.23 0.05 -15.37
N HIS A 427 4.06 0.54 -15.76
CA HIS A 427 3.51 0.31 -17.09
C HIS A 427 4.39 0.88 -18.21
N MET A 428 4.88 2.13 -18.04
CA MET A 428 5.83 2.73 -18.99
C MET A 428 7.13 1.92 -19.08
N LEU A 429 7.65 1.45 -17.93
CA LEU A 429 8.87 0.65 -17.90
C LEU A 429 8.69 -0.69 -18.62
N ARG A 430 7.56 -1.38 -18.40
CA ARG A 430 7.20 -2.62 -19.11
C ARG A 430 7.18 -2.41 -20.62
N ASN A 431 6.55 -1.35 -21.08
CA ASN A 431 6.50 -1.02 -22.51
C ASN A 431 7.87 -0.64 -23.10
N HIS A 432 8.74 0.00 -22.31
CA HIS A 432 10.07 0.39 -22.74
C HIS A 432 11.04 -0.80 -22.90
N ILE A 433 10.98 -1.78 -21.99
CA ILE A 433 11.92 -2.91 -21.98
C ILE A 433 11.32 -4.21 -22.55
N GLY A 434 9.99 -4.28 -22.68
CA GLY A 434 9.23 -5.44 -23.15
C GLY A 434 8.86 -6.42 -22.02
N ASP A 435 7.79 -7.17 -22.22
CA ASP A 435 7.18 -8.07 -21.24
C ASP A 435 8.15 -9.09 -20.65
N SER A 436 8.90 -9.77 -21.54
CA SER A 436 9.83 -10.84 -21.11
C SER A 436 10.88 -10.32 -20.15
N ALA A 437 11.49 -9.16 -20.45
CA ALA A 437 12.49 -8.54 -19.59
C ALA A 437 11.84 -8.01 -18.29
N PHE A 438 10.67 -7.38 -18.39
CA PHE A 438 9.95 -6.83 -17.25
C PHE A 438 9.61 -7.91 -16.20
N PHE A 439 8.92 -8.96 -16.60
CA PHE A 439 8.52 -10.02 -15.66
C PHE A 439 9.72 -10.83 -15.15
N LYS A 440 10.77 -11.00 -15.95
CA LYS A 440 12.01 -11.63 -15.48
C LYS A 440 12.75 -10.77 -14.46
N SER A 441 12.72 -9.45 -14.62
CA SER A 441 13.30 -8.50 -13.65
C SER A 441 12.54 -8.50 -12.32
N ILE A 442 11.19 -8.57 -12.38
CA ILE A 442 10.35 -8.75 -11.20
C ILE A 442 10.72 -10.04 -10.46
N ASN A 443 10.87 -11.15 -11.19
CA ASN A 443 11.30 -12.42 -10.59
C ASN A 443 12.66 -12.29 -9.91
N ASN A 444 13.63 -11.65 -10.57
CA ASN A 444 14.96 -11.40 -10.00
C ASN A 444 14.89 -10.55 -8.73
N TYR A 445 14.10 -9.48 -8.73
CA TYR A 445 13.88 -8.62 -7.56
C TYR A 445 13.31 -9.42 -6.38
N LEU A 446 12.24 -10.19 -6.59
CA LEU A 446 11.58 -10.96 -5.55
C LEU A 446 12.47 -12.08 -5.00
N THR A 447 13.19 -12.80 -5.86
CA THR A 447 14.03 -13.93 -5.43
C THR A 447 15.28 -13.49 -4.69
N THR A 448 15.89 -12.39 -5.10
CA THR A 448 17.10 -11.83 -4.47
C THR A 448 16.79 -11.21 -3.10
N ASN A 449 15.61 -10.59 -2.98
CA ASN A 449 15.23 -9.84 -1.79
C ASN A 449 14.19 -10.57 -0.91
N LYS A 450 13.91 -11.84 -1.17
CA LYS A 450 12.93 -12.62 -0.41
C LYS A 450 13.17 -12.54 1.11
N PHE A 451 12.11 -12.24 1.85
CA PHE A 451 12.11 -12.06 3.30
C PHE A 451 13.10 -10.98 3.79
N LYS A 452 13.33 -9.98 2.94
CA LYS A 452 14.15 -8.80 3.28
C LYS A 452 13.35 -7.54 3.03
N SER A 453 13.92 -6.42 3.46
CA SER A 453 13.46 -5.09 3.09
C SER A 453 14.32 -4.54 1.95
N ALA A 454 13.72 -3.73 1.08
CA ALA A 454 14.38 -3.19 -0.11
C ALA A 454 14.07 -1.70 -0.33
N GLU A 455 14.94 -1.01 -1.02
CA GLU A 455 14.78 0.35 -1.54
C GLU A 455 14.62 0.32 -3.07
N ALA A 456 14.22 1.44 -3.66
CA ALA A 456 14.06 1.55 -5.12
C ALA A 456 15.34 1.22 -5.91
N HIS A 457 16.51 1.36 -5.28
CA HIS A 457 17.78 1.00 -5.90
C HIS A 457 17.94 -0.52 -6.13
N GLN A 458 17.46 -1.38 -5.21
CA GLN A 458 17.45 -2.82 -5.42
C GLN A 458 16.54 -3.21 -6.59
N LEU A 459 15.40 -2.52 -6.75
CA LEU A 459 14.53 -2.71 -7.90
C LEU A 459 15.25 -2.34 -9.20
N ARG A 460 15.87 -1.15 -9.27
CA ARG A 460 16.66 -0.72 -10.44
C ARG A 460 17.72 -1.74 -10.83
N LEU A 461 18.52 -2.17 -9.86
CA LEU A 461 19.61 -3.14 -10.09
C LEU A 461 19.09 -4.47 -10.62
N ALA A 462 17.94 -4.96 -10.12
CA ALA A 462 17.32 -6.18 -10.63
C ALA A 462 16.90 -6.04 -12.11
N PHE A 463 16.43 -4.88 -12.52
CA PHE A 463 16.07 -4.58 -13.92
C PHE A 463 17.31 -4.42 -14.82
N GLU A 464 18.34 -3.75 -14.33
CA GLU A 464 19.60 -3.57 -15.07
C GLU A 464 20.32 -4.90 -15.29
N GLU A 465 20.32 -5.80 -14.31
CA GLU A 465 20.94 -7.12 -14.45
C GLU A 465 20.27 -7.97 -15.54
N ILE A 466 18.95 -7.94 -15.64
CA ILE A 466 18.23 -8.72 -16.65
C ILE A 466 18.31 -8.08 -18.03
N THR A 467 18.22 -6.75 -18.10
CA THR A 467 18.17 -6.06 -19.39
C THR A 467 19.54 -5.76 -19.99
N GLY A 468 20.59 -5.72 -19.15
CA GLY A 468 21.92 -5.22 -19.54
C GLY A 468 21.94 -3.73 -19.90
N ARG A 469 20.89 -2.97 -19.52
CA ARG A 469 20.74 -1.54 -19.84
C ARG A 469 20.98 -0.70 -18.61
N ASP A 470 21.58 0.48 -18.77
CA ASP A 470 21.56 1.52 -17.74
C ASP A 470 20.15 2.12 -17.64
N LEU A 471 19.53 1.97 -16.49
CA LEU A 471 18.22 2.52 -16.15
C LEU A 471 18.29 3.65 -15.11
N ASN A 472 19.50 4.14 -14.77
CA ASN A 472 19.66 5.28 -13.86
C ASN A 472 18.86 6.50 -14.33
N TRP A 473 18.88 6.80 -15.65
CA TRP A 473 18.11 7.91 -16.21
C TRP A 473 16.62 7.78 -15.94
N TYR A 474 16.06 6.54 -16.03
CA TYR A 474 14.64 6.26 -15.83
C TYR A 474 14.25 6.44 -14.36
N PHE A 475 15.03 5.86 -13.44
CA PHE A 475 14.79 5.98 -12.01
C PHE A 475 15.00 7.42 -11.51
N ASN A 476 16.04 8.12 -11.96
CA ASN A 476 16.26 9.53 -11.64
C ASN A 476 15.12 10.42 -12.14
N GLN A 477 14.56 10.11 -13.31
CA GLN A 477 13.46 10.88 -13.87
C GLN A 477 12.13 10.65 -13.15
N TRP A 478 11.81 9.40 -12.82
CA TRP A 478 10.48 8.99 -12.42
C TRP A 478 10.35 8.59 -10.95
N TYR A 479 11.36 7.95 -10.35
CA TYR A 479 11.34 7.57 -8.93
C TYR A 479 11.85 8.67 -8.02
N PHE A 480 12.96 9.32 -8.40
CA PHE A 480 13.64 10.35 -7.61
C PHE A 480 13.39 11.77 -8.13
N GLY A 481 12.43 11.95 -9.00
CA GLY A 481 12.06 13.23 -9.57
C GLY A 481 10.56 13.43 -9.70
N SER A 482 10.12 14.63 -9.32
CA SER A 482 8.71 15.03 -9.37
C SER A 482 8.24 15.39 -10.79
N GLY A 483 6.93 15.55 -10.92
CA GLY A 483 6.28 16.06 -12.12
C GLY A 483 6.05 15.03 -13.21
N ASN A 484 5.51 15.55 -14.28
CA ASN A 484 5.29 14.89 -15.56
C ASN A 484 5.43 15.93 -16.69
N PRO A 485 5.77 15.52 -17.92
CA PRO A 485 5.85 16.44 -19.05
C PRO A 485 4.46 16.98 -19.44
N THR A 486 4.42 18.24 -19.85
CA THR A 486 3.32 18.83 -20.62
C THR A 486 3.79 18.95 -22.07
N VAL A 487 3.02 18.41 -23.01
CA VAL A 487 3.48 18.24 -24.38
C VAL A 487 2.50 18.86 -25.38
N ASP A 488 3.03 19.68 -26.29
CA ASP A 488 2.35 20.10 -27.51
C ASP A 488 2.89 19.28 -28.69
N ILE A 489 1.98 18.86 -29.59
CA ILE A 489 2.34 18.10 -30.78
C ILE A 489 1.80 18.81 -32.01
N ASP A 490 2.69 19.26 -32.90
CA ASP A 490 2.35 19.87 -34.18
C ASP A 490 2.68 18.92 -35.34
N TYR A 491 1.90 19.03 -36.41
CA TYR A 491 2.06 18.25 -37.63
C TYR A 491 2.20 19.20 -38.81
N VAL A 492 3.29 19.07 -39.57
CA VAL A 492 3.55 19.85 -40.79
C VAL A 492 3.66 18.89 -41.97
N TYR A 493 2.84 19.11 -42.98
CA TYR A 493 2.83 18.29 -44.20
C TYR A 493 3.44 19.08 -45.37
N ASP A 494 4.35 18.44 -46.08
CA ASP A 494 4.90 18.90 -47.37
C ASP A 494 4.56 17.84 -48.44
N ASP A 495 3.41 18.03 -49.08
CA ASP A 495 2.92 17.08 -50.09
C ASP A 495 3.79 17.07 -51.34
N ALA A 496 4.48 18.19 -51.65
CA ALA A 496 5.40 18.26 -52.79
C ALA A 496 6.67 17.42 -52.56
N ALA A 497 7.15 17.40 -51.33
CA ALA A 497 8.28 16.57 -50.91
C ALA A 497 7.88 15.15 -50.45
N GLY A 498 6.57 14.85 -50.32
CA GLY A 498 6.08 13.59 -49.78
C GLY A 498 6.51 13.35 -48.31
N LYS A 499 6.43 14.38 -47.48
CA LYS A 499 7.02 14.38 -46.14
C LYS A 499 6.09 14.98 -45.11
N ALA A 500 5.89 14.28 -43.99
CA ALA A 500 5.30 14.82 -42.77
C ALA A 500 6.37 15.03 -41.69
N THR A 501 6.27 16.13 -40.96
CA THR A 501 7.12 16.41 -39.79
C THR A 501 6.24 16.46 -38.55
N VAL A 502 6.54 15.59 -37.59
CA VAL A 502 5.91 15.60 -36.26
C VAL A 502 6.84 16.36 -35.32
N ILE A 503 6.33 17.44 -34.73
CA ILE A 503 7.10 18.30 -33.81
C ILE A 503 6.53 18.07 -32.44
N VAL A 504 7.37 17.63 -31.49
CA VAL A 504 7.04 17.40 -30.08
C VAL A 504 7.72 18.46 -29.25
N LYS A 505 6.92 19.27 -28.53
CA LYS A 505 7.43 20.35 -27.67
C LYS A 505 7.05 20.06 -26.22
N GLN A 506 8.03 20.09 -25.35
CA GLN A 506 7.80 20.04 -23.91
C GLN A 506 7.57 21.46 -23.38
N THR A 507 6.40 21.71 -22.78
CA THR A 507 5.91 23.06 -22.44
C THR A 507 5.61 23.24 -20.93
N GLN A 508 6.01 22.29 -20.08
CA GLN A 508 5.89 22.40 -18.64
C GLN A 508 6.69 23.62 -18.10
N LYS A 509 6.17 24.24 -17.02
CA LYS A 509 6.79 25.43 -16.41
C LYS A 509 7.95 25.10 -15.45
N THR A 510 8.84 24.21 -15.88
CA THR A 510 10.04 23.82 -15.11
C THR A 510 11.21 23.66 -16.09
N ASP A 511 12.45 23.76 -15.57
CA ASP A 511 13.66 23.54 -16.37
C ASP A 511 13.92 22.06 -16.68
N LYS A 512 13.10 21.13 -16.10
CA LYS A 512 13.25 19.70 -16.30
C LYS A 512 12.77 19.30 -17.70
N ILE A 513 13.65 18.71 -18.48
CA ILE A 513 13.33 18.08 -19.76
C ILE A 513 13.28 16.56 -19.55
N PHE A 514 12.19 15.96 -19.97
CA PHE A 514 11.96 14.54 -19.83
C PHE A 514 12.48 13.80 -21.07
N LYS A 515 13.08 12.62 -20.85
CA LYS A 515 13.40 11.67 -21.92
C LYS A 515 12.17 10.79 -22.15
N LEU A 516 11.62 10.86 -23.36
CA LEU A 516 10.36 10.22 -23.72
C LEU A 516 10.55 9.25 -24.88
N PRO A 517 10.52 7.92 -24.65
CA PRO A 517 10.40 6.94 -25.72
C PRO A 517 8.98 6.97 -26.28
N LEU A 518 8.80 7.47 -27.49
CA LEU A 518 7.49 7.68 -28.11
C LEU A 518 7.26 6.73 -29.28
N ALA A 519 6.01 6.32 -29.46
CA ALA A 519 5.52 5.68 -30.67
C ALA A 519 4.72 6.71 -31.50
N ILE A 520 5.09 6.84 -32.76
CA ILE A 520 4.35 7.62 -33.77
C ILE A 520 3.68 6.62 -34.72
N ASP A 521 2.36 6.52 -34.68
CA ASP A 521 1.58 5.66 -35.57
C ASP A 521 1.06 6.45 -36.75
N VAL A 522 1.34 5.95 -37.97
CA VAL A 522 0.92 6.52 -39.23
C VAL A 522 -0.07 5.60 -39.90
N TYR A 523 -1.25 6.11 -40.22
CA TYR A 523 -2.34 5.34 -40.79
C TYR A 523 -2.66 5.75 -42.24
N ASN A 524 -2.88 4.74 -43.08
CA ASN A 524 -3.43 4.86 -44.43
C ASN A 524 -4.56 3.81 -44.56
N GLY A 525 -5.80 4.21 -44.42
CA GLY A 525 -6.93 3.30 -44.29
C GLY A 525 -6.76 2.41 -43.06
N THR A 526 -6.70 1.09 -43.28
CA THR A 526 -6.49 0.09 -42.23
C THR A 526 -5.01 -0.23 -41.97
N GLU A 527 -4.10 0.25 -42.83
CA GLU A 527 -2.66 0.04 -42.64
C GLU A 527 -2.12 0.98 -41.57
N LYS A 528 -1.32 0.42 -40.66
CA LYS A 528 -0.64 1.17 -39.58
C LYS A 528 0.87 0.89 -39.66
N VAL A 529 1.67 1.95 -39.76
CA VAL A 529 3.13 1.89 -39.62
C VAL A 529 3.52 2.62 -38.32
N ARG A 530 4.29 1.97 -37.43
CA ARG A 530 4.77 2.53 -36.18
C ARG A 530 6.25 2.91 -36.28
N TYR A 531 6.55 4.14 -35.88
CA TYR A 531 7.90 4.67 -35.71
C TYR A 531 8.20 4.87 -34.23
N ASN A 532 9.22 4.20 -33.71
CA ASN A 532 9.70 4.40 -32.35
C ASN A 532 10.79 5.46 -32.34
N VAL A 533 10.59 6.53 -31.58
CA VAL A 533 11.47 7.70 -31.54
C VAL A 533 11.76 8.12 -30.10
N TRP A 534 12.75 8.98 -29.90
CA TRP A 534 13.06 9.57 -28.62
C TRP A 534 12.91 11.09 -28.67
N ALA A 535 12.06 11.66 -27.81
CA ALA A 535 12.02 13.09 -27.56
C ALA A 535 12.83 13.38 -26.28
N ASN A 536 14.02 13.97 -26.46
CA ASN A 536 15.00 14.20 -25.40
C ASN A 536 15.30 15.68 -25.16
N ASN A 537 14.72 16.55 -25.97
CA ASN A 537 14.95 18.00 -25.94
C ASN A 537 13.65 18.76 -25.66
N ALA A 538 13.76 20.05 -25.40
CA ALA A 538 12.58 20.91 -25.28
C ALA A 538 11.72 20.89 -26.55
N VAL A 539 12.36 20.73 -27.72
CA VAL A 539 11.70 20.58 -29.02
C VAL A 539 12.43 19.50 -29.80
N ASP A 540 11.71 18.48 -30.21
CA ASP A 540 12.19 17.44 -31.15
C ASP A 540 11.30 17.40 -32.38
N SER A 541 11.90 17.06 -33.55
CA SER A 541 11.20 16.97 -34.82
C SER A 541 11.53 15.66 -35.51
N PHE A 542 10.49 14.95 -35.94
CA PHE A 542 10.60 13.63 -36.59
C PHE A 542 10.03 13.67 -37.99
N SER A 543 10.82 13.29 -38.96
CA SER A 543 10.42 13.29 -40.36
C SER A 543 9.97 11.92 -40.82
N ILE A 544 8.79 11.85 -41.43
CA ILE A 544 8.15 10.65 -41.95
C ILE A 544 7.91 10.85 -43.45
N ASN A 545 8.51 10.03 -44.29
CA ASN A 545 8.30 10.06 -45.72
C ASN A 545 7.03 9.28 -46.08
N TYR A 546 6.26 9.77 -47.06
CA TYR A 546 5.08 9.11 -47.58
C TYR A 546 4.94 9.28 -49.10
N THR A 547 4.33 8.31 -49.73
CA THR A 547 3.95 8.37 -51.16
C THR A 547 2.53 8.90 -51.34
N LYS A 548 1.67 8.67 -50.35
CA LYS A 548 0.32 9.20 -50.21
C LYS A 548 0.22 9.84 -48.84
N ARG A 549 -0.36 11.06 -48.77
CA ARG A 549 -0.57 11.76 -47.51
C ARG A 549 -1.29 10.85 -46.49
N PRO A 550 -0.77 10.68 -45.28
CA PRO A 550 -1.40 9.87 -44.25
C PRO A 550 -2.80 10.37 -43.89
N ASP A 551 -3.73 9.44 -43.66
CA ASP A 551 -5.07 9.75 -43.22
C ASP A 551 -5.06 10.21 -41.74
N LEU A 552 -4.13 9.67 -40.94
CA LEU A 552 -3.91 10.05 -39.54
C LEU A 552 -2.45 9.80 -39.12
N ILE A 553 -1.89 10.73 -38.34
CA ILE A 553 -0.66 10.51 -37.57
C ILE A 553 -1.05 10.67 -36.09
N ASN A 554 -0.75 9.65 -35.28
CA ASN A 554 -1.10 9.63 -33.86
C ASN A 554 0.15 9.34 -33.01
N VAL A 555 0.49 10.25 -32.11
CA VAL A 555 1.61 10.11 -31.19
C VAL A 555 1.09 9.52 -29.87
N ASP A 556 1.73 8.44 -29.40
CA ASP A 556 1.34 7.69 -28.23
C ASP A 556 -0.13 7.24 -28.31
N GLY A 557 -0.45 6.55 -29.40
CA GLY A 557 -1.82 6.06 -29.65
C GLY A 557 -2.31 5.09 -28.58
N ASP A 558 -1.41 4.30 -28.02
CA ASP A 558 -1.70 3.33 -26.95
C ASP A 558 -1.77 3.97 -25.53
N LYS A 559 -1.56 5.30 -25.42
CA LYS A 559 -1.61 6.02 -24.12
C LYS A 559 -0.61 5.50 -23.08
N ILE A 560 0.57 5.11 -23.52
CA ILE A 560 1.61 4.58 -22.63
C ILE A 560 2.20 5.67 -21.75
N MET A 561 2.42 6.87 -22.30
CA MET A 561 3.16 7.93 -21.59
C MET A 561 2.33 8.61 -20.51
N LEU A 562 2.96 8.85 -19.37
CA LEU A 562 2.41 9.73 -18.32
C LEU A 562 2.74 11.18 -18.68
N TRP A 563 1.81 11.87 -19.30
CA TRP A 563 1.95 13.26 -19.71
C TRP A 563 0.63 14.01 -19.75
N THR A 564 0.72 15.33 -19.74
CA THR A 564 -0.41 16.22 -20.04
C THR A 564 -0.28 16.68 -21.50
N LYS A 565 -1.30 16.40 -22.32
CA LYS A 565 -1.41 17.01 -23.66
C LYS A 565 -2.09 18.38 -23.55
N CYS A 566 -1.57 19.40 -24.24
CA CYS A 566 -2.21 20.71 -24.27
C CYS A 566 -3.59 20.62 -24.94
N LYS A 567 -4.60 21.32 -24.35
CA LYS A 567 -5.99 21.29 -24.82
C LYS A 567 -6.19 21.88 -26.23
N ASP A 568 -5.25 22.71 -26.71
CA ASP A 568 -5.36 23.36 -28.03
C ASP A 568 -5.00 22.44 -29.21
N CYS A 569 -4.41 21.27 -28.93
CA CYS A 569 -4.02 20.31 -29.99
C CYS A 569 -5.20 19.60 -30.64
N THR A 570 -6.37 19.50 -29.96
CA THR A 570 -7.53 18.80 -30.50
C THR A 570 -8.28 19.60 -31.57
N ASN A 571 -8.09 20.91 -31.65
CA ASN A 571 -8.76 21.77 -32.65
C ASN A 571 -7.96 21.97 -33.94
N LYS A 572 -6.65 21.67 -33.95
CA LYS A 572 -5.79 21.81 -35.16
C LYS A 572 -5.81 20.59 -36.08
N CYS A 573 -6.37 19.47 -35.67
CA CYS A 573 -6.53 18.28 -36.52
C CYS A 573 -7.74 18.33 -37.46
N ARG A 574 -8.51 19.44 -37.51
CA ARG A 574 -9.71 19.59 -38.34
C ARG A 574 -9.57 20.60 -39.48
N SER A 575 -8.38 21.09 -39.78
CA SER A 575 -8.17 21.99 -40.94
C SER A 575 -7.19 21.40 -41.95
#